data_906f06b189a6b1867ce868a908884089
#
_entry.id   906f06b189a6b1867ce868a908884089
#
_cell.length_a   1.000
_cell.length_b   1.000
_cell.length_c   1.000
_cell.angle_alpha   90.00
_cell.angle_beta   90.00
_cell.angle_gamma   90.00
#
_symmetry.space_group_name_H-M   'P 1'
#
loop_
_entity.id
_entity.type
_entity.pdbx_description
1 polymer ?
#
loop_
_entity_poly.entity_id
_entity_poly.type
_entity_poly.pdbx_seq_one_letter_code
_entity_poly.pdbx_strand_id
1 'polypeptide(L)'
;NDVSLSIEDGEIVGLLGPNGAGKSTMMKILTCFIPPTSGDVKVCGYDIFDNPMEVRRSIGYLPEQNPLYYDMYVREFLLFVAGIHRIEKKLRRERVEEIIELTGLSKEVNKKIAALSKGYKQRVGIAQALIHDPEVLILDEPTTGLDPNQLVEIRNLIKQVGKTKTVLLSTHIMQE
;
A
#
# COMPACT_ATOMS: atom_id res chain seq x y z
N ASN A 1 -21.75 -3.20 12.84
CA ASN A 1 -21.82 -2.08 13.77
C ASN A 1 -21.40 -0.82 13.03
N ASP A 2 -22.13 0.27 13.25
CA ASP A 2 -21.91 1.53 12.54
C ASP A 2 -20.52 2.10 12.87
N VAL A 3 -19.73 2.40 11.84
CA VAL A 3 -18.42 3.01 11.95
C VAL A 3 -18.43 4.27 11.10
N SER A 4 -18.05 5.39 11.71
CA SER A 4 -17.81 6.65 11.01
C SER A 4 -16.37 7.08 11.21
N LEU A 5 -15.68 7.41 10.13
CA LEU A 5 -14.27 7.82 10.13
C LEU A 5 -14.08 8.92 9.08
N SER A 6 -13.36 9.97 9.46
CA SER A 6 -12.86 10.99 8.55
C SER A 6 -11.35 11.10 8.72
N ILE A 7 -10.63 11.21 7.60
CA ILE A 7 -9.17 11.36 7.56
C ILE A 7 -8.89 12.56 6.67
N GLU A 8 -8.12 13.50 7.18
CA GLU A 8 -7.72 14.69 6.45
C GLU A 8 -6.49 14.41 5.56
N ASP A 9 -6.30 15.22 4.55
CA ASP A 9 -5.16 15.09 3.64
C ASP A 9 -3.83 15.22 4.39
N GLY A 10 -2.90 14.29 4.13
CA GLY A 10 -1.57 14.28 4.73
C GLY A 10 -1.50 13.66 6.13
N GLU A 11 -2.60 13.12 6.66
CA GLU A 11 -2.56 12.40 7.94
C GLU A 11 -2.03 10.97 7.80
N ILE A 12 -1.41 10.49 8.87
CA ILE A 12 -1.09 9.06 9.06
C ILE A 12 -2.00 8.54 10.16
N VAL A 13 -2.96 7.69 9.81
CA VAL A 13 -3.97 7.15 10.71
C VAL A 13 -3.82 5.64 10.88
N GLY A 14 -3.79 5.18 12.13
CA GLY A 14 -3.74 3.76 12.48
C GLY A 14 -5.11 3.23 12.92
N LEU A 15 -5.61 2.18 12.27
CA LEU A 15 -6.76 1.40 12.73
C LEU A 15 -6.26 0.33 13.70
N LEU A 16 -6.42 0.59 15.00
CA LEU A 16 -6.03 -0.37 16.03
C LEU A 16 -7.22 -1.26 16.42
N GLY A 17 -6.97 -2.54 16.54
CA GLY A 17 -7.99 -3.49 17.03
C GLY A 17 -7.55 -4.95 16.93
N PRO A 18 -8.21 -5.85 17.66
CA PRO A 18 -7.89 -7.29 17.61
C PRO A 18 -8.18 -7.89 16.22
N ASN A 19 -7.66 -9.09 15.99
CA ASN A 19 -8.01 -9.85 14.79
C ASN A 19 -9.53 -10.11 14.77
N GLY A 20 -10.13 -9.98 13.58
CA GLY A 20 -11.58 -10.11 13.42
C GLY A 20 -12.39 -8.85 13.74
N ALA A 21 -11.78 -7.73 14.17
CA ALA A 21 -12.48 -6.47 14.45
C ALA A 21 -13.05 -5.77 13.21
N GLY A 22 -12.75 -6.25 11.99
CA GLY A 22 -13.25 -5.67 10.75
C GLY A 22 -12.29 -4.69 10.05
N LYS A 23 -11.05 -4.51 10.54
CA LYS A 23 -10.06 -3.60 9.95
C LYS A 23 -9.85 -3.87 8.44
N SER A 24 -9.49 -5.10 8.08
CA SER A 24 -9.27 -5.50 6.67
C SER A 24 -10.56 -5.43 5.83
N THR A 25 -11.73 -5.65 6.46
CA THR A 25 -13.02 -5.48 5.77
C THR A 25 -13.25 -4.03 5.40
N MET A 26 -13.00 -3.09 6.33
CA MET A 26 -13.08 -1.65 6.04
C MET A 26 -12.12 -1.25 4.91
N MET A 27 -10.87 -1.71 4.95
CA MET A 27 -9.89 -1.42 3.89
C MET A 27 -10.32 -1.97 2.52
N LYS A 28 -10.92 -3.17 2.48
CA LYS A 28 -11.48 -3.74 1.25
C LYS A 28 -12.66 -2.94 0.72
N ILE A 29 -13.47 -2.32 1.58
CA ILE A 29 -14.54 -1.42 1.18
C ILE A 29 -13.96 -0.13 0.58
N LEU A 30 -13.02 0.51 1.27
CA LEU A 30 -12.35 1.73 0.79
C LEU A 30 -11.69 1.54 -0.58
N THR A 31 -11.13 0.36 -0.84
CA THR A 31 -10.48 0.01 -2.12
C THR A 31 -11.45 -0.49 -3.20
N CYS A 32 -12.76 -0.40 -2.98
CA CYS A 32 -13.79 -0.92 -3.87
C CYS A 32 -13.65 -2.42 -4.20
N PHE A 33 -13.07 -3.20 -3.27
CA PHE A 33 -12.93 -4.65 -3.45
C PHE A 33 -14.22 -5.40 -3.06
N ILE A 34 -14.91 -4.93 -2.02
CA ILE A 34 -16.23 -5.40 -1.60
C ILE A 34 -17.15 -4.20 -1.34
N PRO A 35 -18.46 -4.29 -1.60
CA PRO A 35 -19.40 -3.24 -1.25
C PRO A 35 -19.67 -3.21 0.27
N PRO A 36 -19.97 -2.05 0.87
CA PRO A 36 -20.52 -1.98 2.23
C PRO A 36 -21.95 -2.49 2.27
N THR A 37 -22.42 -2.96 3.42
CA THR A 37 -23.81 -3.38 3.63
C THR A 37 -24.74 -2.16 3.66
N SER A 38 -24.27 -1.03 4.20
CA SER A 38 -24.99 0.24 4.28
C SER A 38 -23.98 1.38 4.55
N GLY A 39 -24.43 2.62 4.43
CA GLY A 39 -23.63 3.82 4.63
C GLY A 39 -22.93 4.31 3.38
N ASP A 40 -22.36 5.53 3.46
CA ASP A 40 -21.69 6.21 2.37
C ASP A 40 -20.17 6.17 2.58
N VAL A 41 -19.42 5.99 1.50
CA VAL A 41 -17.95 5.95 1.54
C VAL A 41 -17.39 6.79 0.41
N LYS A 42 -16.51 7.72 0.76
CA LYS A 42 -15.78 8.56 -0.21
C LYS A 42 -14.30 8.52 0.03
N VAL A 43 -13.53 8.56 -1.04
CA VAL A 43 -12.06 8.67 -1.01
C VAL A 43 -11.64 9.75 -1.99
N CYS A 44 -10.86 10.74 -1.54
CA CYS A 44 -10.46 11.91 -2.34
C CYS A 44 -11.67 12.60 -3.00
N GLY A 45 -12.81 12.68 -2.28
CA GLY A 45 -14.05 13.26 -2.77
C GLY A 45 -14.88 12.37 -3.71
N TYR A 46 -14.35 11.25 -4.18
CA TYR A 46 -15.03 10.30 -5.05
C TYR A 46 -15.83 9.27 -4.26
N ASP A 47 -17.09 9.07 -4.63
CA ASP A 47 -17.93 8.01 -4.09
C ASP A 47 -17.52 6.64 -4.64
N ILE A 48 -17.46 5.61 -3.77
CA ILE A 48 -17.01 4.26 -4.16
C ILE A 48 -17.94 3.54 -5.12
N PHE A 49 -19.23 3.91 -5.17
CA PHE A 49 -20.21 3.31 -6.08
C PHE A 49 -20.28 4.06 -7.41
N ASP A 50 -20.26 5.39 -7.36
CA ASP A 50 -20.41 6.23 -8.55
C ASP A 50 -19.10 6.35 -9.34
N ASN A 51 -17.96 6.40 -8.62
CA ASN A 51 -16.63 6.67 -9.19
C ASN A 51 -15.57 5.62 -8.78
N PRO A 52 -15.83 4.30 -8.90
CA PRO A 52 -14.90 3.28 -8.38
C PRO A 52 -13.53 3.26 -9.08
N MET A 53 -13.42 3.73 -10.30
CA MET A 53 -12.17 3.78 -11.03
C MET A 53 -11.27 4.94 -10.55
N GLU A 54 -11.85 6.09 -10.26
CA GLU A 54 -11.21 7.26 -9.69
C GLU A 54 -10.70 6.95 -8.29
N VAL A 55 -11.54 6.32 -7.45
CA VAL A 55 -11.15 5.82 -6.13
C VAL A 55 -9.94 4.89 -6.22
N ARG A 56 -9.96 3.88 -7.11
CA ARG A 56 -8.83 2.94 -7.27
C ARG A 56 -7.57 3.60 -7.82
N ARG A 57 -7.68 4.67 -8.57
CA ARG A 57 -6.53 5.45 -9.06
C ARG A 57 -5.90 6.29 -7.95
N SER A 58 -6.72 6.80 -7.02
CA SER A 58 -6.27 7.59 -5.88
C SER A 58 -5.63 6.76 -4.77
N ILE A 59 -5.82 5.43 -4.79
CA ILE A 59 -5.37 4.54 -3.70
C ILE A 59 -4.24 3.62 -4.14
N GLY A 60 -3.17 3.57 -3.34
CA GLY A 60 -2.23 2.46 -3.30
C GLY A 60 -2.61 1.50 -2.17
N TYR A 61 -2.71 0.21 -2.46
CA TYR A 61 -3.14 -0.77 -1.46
C TYR A 61 -2.14 -1.90 -1.30
N LEU A 62 -1.72 -2.14 -0.06
CA LEU A 62 -0.96 -3.31 0.35
C LEU A 62 -1.85 -4.19 1.24
N PRO A 63 -2.36 -5.33 0.77
CA PRO A 63 -3.09 -6.28 1.60
C PRO A 63 -2.15 -7.04 2.54
N GLU A 64 -2.69 -7.58 3.64
CA GLU A 64 -1.95 -8.41 4.60
C GLU A 64 -1.19 -9.56 3.92
N GLN A 65 -1.85 -10.25 2.98
CA GLN A 65 -1.19 -11.24 2.11
C GLN A 65 -0.74 -10.55 0.82
N ASN A 66 0.53 -10.19 0.76
CA ASN A 66 1.10 -9.48 -0.35
C ASN A 66 1.17 -10.37 -1.63
N PRO A 67 0.39 -10.07 -2.70
CA PRO A 67 0.26 -10.92 -3.88
C PRO A 67 1.41 -10.71 -4.87
N LEU A 68 2.63 -11.08 -4.50
CA LEU A 68 3.82 -10.92 -5.35
C LEU A 68 4.01 -12.08 -6.33
N TYR A 69 4.54 -11.78 -7.50
CA TYR A 69 4.98 -12.80 -8.48
C TYR A 69 6.40 -13.26 -8.15
N TYR A 70 6.53 -14.34 -7.40
CA TYR A 70 7.78 -14.81 -6.81
C TYR A 70 8.87 -15.18 -7.83
N ASP A 71 8.51 -15.57 -9.04
CA ASP A 71 9.44 -15.95 -10.11
C ASP A 71 10.03 -14.75 -10.86
N MET A 72 9.42 -13.56 -10.71
CA MET A 72 9.90 -12.34 -11.34
C MET A 72 11.06 -11.71 -10.54
N TYR A 73 11.94 -11.01 -11.26
CA TYR A 73 12.90 -10.11 -10.64
C TYR A 73 12.21 -8.84 -10.13
N VAL A 74 12.74 -8.21 -9.07
CA VAL A 74 12.11 -7.01 -8.45
C VAL A 74 11.82 -5.93 -9.49
N ARG A 75 12.83 -5.55 -10.29
CA ARG A 75 12.69 -4.53 -11.33
C ARG A 75 11.68 -4.90 -12.39
N GLU A 76 11.71 -6.14 -12.85
CA GLU A 76 10.78 -6.68 -13.82
C GLU A 76 9.33 -6.57 -13.32
N PHE A 77 9.11 -6.98 -12.09
CA PHE A 77 7.80 -6.90 -11.44
C PHE A 77 7.28 -5.45 -11.36
N LEU A 78 8.13 -4.52 -10.92
CA LEU A 78 7.73 -3.11 -10.83
C LEU A 78 7.46 -2.49 -12.21
N LEU A 79 8.23 -2.84 -13.24
CA LEU A 79 7.96 -2.43 -14.62
C LEU A 79 6.64 -3.01 -15.14
N PHE A 80 6.34 -4.25 -14.81
CA PHE A 80 5.07 -4.90 -15.14
C PHE A 80 3.89 -4.20 -14.49
N VAL A 81 3.97 -3.91 -13.17
CA VAL A 81 2.92 -3.20 -12.43
C VAL A 81 2.73 -1.78 -12.97
N ALA A 82 3.82 -1.05 -13.26
CA ALA A 82 3.76 0.26 -13.90
C ALA A 82 3.05 0.20 -15.27
N GLY A 83 3.17 -0.93 -15.96
CA GLY A 83 2.43 -1.20 -17.20
C GLY A 83 0.94 -1.38 -16.99
N ILE A 84 0.54 -2.09 -15.95
CA ILE A 84 -0.88 -2.29 -15.58
C ILE A 84 -1.54 -0.93 -15.27
N HIS A 85 -0.84 -0.07 -14.52
CA HIS A 85 -1.31 1.30 -14.20
C HIS A 85 -1.21 2.27 -15.38
N ARG A 86 -0.84 1.80 -16.59
CA ARG A 86 -0.77 2.57 -17.84
C ARG A 86 0.17 3.78 -17.77
N ILE A 87 1.21 3.73 -16.92
CA ILE A 87 2.25 4.74 -16.94
C ILE A 87 2.88 4.78 -18.32
N GLU A 88 3.07 5.96 -18.89
CA GLU A 88 3.66 6.12 -20.23
C GLU A 88 5.01 5.42 -20.34
N LYS A 89 5.23 4.66 -21.42
CA LYS A 89 6.41 3.81 -21.61
C LYS A 89 7.73 4.59 -21.44
N LYS A 90 7.77 5.87 -21.84
CA LYS A 90 8.95 6.74 -21.71
C LYS A 90 9.26 7.11 -20.27
N LEU A 91 8.24 7.26 -19.40
CA LEU A 91 8.37 7.65 -18.00
C LEU A 91 8.47 6.45 -17.05
N ARG A 92 8.07 5.25 -17.52
CA ARG A 92 7.95 4.05 -16.69
C ARG A 92 9.26 3.65 -16.02
N ARG A 93 10.38 3.74 -16.75
CA ARG A 93 11.69 3.38 -16.20
C ARG A 93 12.11 4.36 -15.10
N GLU A 94 11.98 5.65 -15.35
CA GLU A 94 12.31 6.69 -14.38
C GLU A 94 11.48 6.52 -13.10
N ARG A 95 10.16 6.32 -13.23
CA ARG A 95 9.27 6.10 -12.11
C ARG A 95 9.63 4.84 -11.31
N VAL A 96 10.02 3.76 -11.97
CA VAL A 96 10.45 2.53 -11.30
C VAL A 96 11.75 2.75 -10.52
N GLU A 97 12.74 3.46 -11.07
CA GLU A 97 13.98 3.76 -10.35
C GLU A 97 13.72 4.65 -9.13
N GLU A 98 12.88 5.68 -9.26
CA GLU A 98 12.45 6.53 -8.14
C GLU A 98 11.84 5.71 -6.99
N ILE A 99 10.93 4.79 -7.32
CA ILE A 99 10.27 3.94 -6.33
C ILE A 99 11.24 2.93 -5.71
N ILE A 100 12.17 2.38 -6.49
CA ILE A 100 13.23 1.49 -5.99
C ILE A 100 14.08 2.21 -4.95
N GLU A 101 14.45 3.45 -5.22
CA GLU A 101 15.25 4.29 -4.31
C GLU A 101 14.45 4.61 -3.05
N LEU A 102 13.22 5.13 -3.20
CA LEU A 102 12.32 5.48 -2.10
C LEU A 102 12.10 4.32 -1.13
N THR A 103 11.92 3.11 -1.66
CA THR A 103 11.63 1.91 -0.85
C THR A 103 12.87 1.16 -0.40
N GLY A 104 14.08 1.64 -0.73
CA GLY A 104 15.35 1.03 -0.33
C GLY A 104 15.60 -0.34 -0.97
N LEU A 105 15.14 -0.55 -2.19
CA LEU A 105 15.27 -1.81 -2.93
C LEU A 105 16.50 -1.88 -3.85
N SER A 106 17.32 -0.82 -3.92
CA SER A 106 18.42 -0.67 -4.89
C SER A 106 19.39 -1.85 -4.95
N LYS A 107 19.68 -2.49 -3.79
CA LYS A 107 20.58 -3.65 -3.71
C LYS A 107 19.88 -4.98 -4.11
N GLU A 108 18.57 -4.99 -4.19
CA GLU A 108 17.75 -6.19 -4.39
C GLU A 108 17.11 -6.28 -5.79
N VAL A 109 17.26 -5.25 -6.61
CA VAL A 109 16.56 -5.10 -7.91
C VAL A 109 16.78 -6.24 -8.90
N ASN A 110 17.96 -6.88 -8.83
CA ASN A 110 18.37 -7.96 -9.72
C ASN A 110 18.15 -9.35 -9.11
N LYS A 111 17.48 -9.43 -7.95
CA LYS A 111 17.11 -10.71 -7.33
C LYS A 111 15.68 -11.08 -7.69
N LYS A 112 15.40 -12.38 -7.77
CA LYS A 112 14.02 -12.88 -7.81
C LYS A 112 13.32 -12.56 -6.49
N ILE A 113 12.05 -12.21 -6.55
CA ILE A 113 11.22 -11.91 -5.36
C ILE A 113 11.19 -13.10 -4.39
N ALA A 114 11.22 -14.34 -4.90
CA ALA A 114 11.31 -15.55 -4.09
C ALA A 114 12.50 -15.52 -3.12
N ALA A 115 13.66 -15.00 -3.57
CA ALA A 115 14.92 -14.99 -2.83
C ALA A 115 15.03 -13.87 -1.78
N LEU A 116 14.04 -12.98 -1.69
CA LEU A 116 14.04 -11.86 -0.75
C LEU A 116 13.63 -12.30 0.66
N SER A 117 14.16 -11.61 1.68
CA SER A 117 13.64 -11.69 3.04
C SER A 117 12.20 -11.18 3.11
N LYS A 118 11.49 -11.50 4.21
CA LYS A 118 10.12 -11.02 4.42
C LYS A 118 10.03 -9.49 4.38
N GLY A 119 10.95 -8.78 5.03
CA GLY A 119 11.02 -7.32 5.03
C GLY A 119 11.21 -6.73 3.64
N TYR A 120 12.08 -7.32 2.81
CA TYR A 120 12.24 -6.88 1.42
C TYR A 120 11.01 -7.20 0.56
N LYS A 121 10.34 -8.32 0.76
CA LYS A 121 9.04 -8.62 0.11
C LYS A 121 7.98 -7.57 0.49
N GLN A 122 7.98 -7.15 1.74
CA GLN A 122 7.09 -6.08 2.20
C GLN A 122 7.39 -4.74 1.50
N ARG A 123 8.67 -4.38 1.37
CA ARG A 123 9.09 -3.19 0.61
C ARG A 123 8.69 -3.27 -0.86
N VAL A 124 8.77 -4.44 -1.50
CA VAL A 124 8.28 -4.64 -2.88
C VAL A 124 6.77 -4.40 -2.96
N GLY A 125 6.01 -4.86 -1.98
CA GLY A 125 4.56 -4.61 -1.91
C GLY A 125 4.22 -3.13 -1.72
N ILE A 126 4.95 -2.41 -0.85
CA ILE A 126 4.80 -0.96 -0.71
C ILE A 126 5.20 -0.24 -2.01
N ALA A 127 6.29 -0.66 -2.65
CA ALA A 127 6.73 -0.13 -3.94
C ALA A 127 5.64 -0.30 -5.03
N GLN A 128 5.03 -1.50 -5.11
CA GLN A 128 3.90 -1.77 -5.99
C GLN A 128 2.73 -0.81 -5.72
N ALA A 129 2.37 -0.61 -4.45
CA ALA A 129 1.26 0.26 -4.08
C ALA A 129 1.53 1.75 -4.40
N LEU A 130 2.80 2.17 -4.44
CA LEU A 130 3.21 3.56 -4.71
C LEU A 130 3.50 3.86 -6.19
N ILE A 131 3.58 2.85 -7.05
CA ILE A 131 4.12 2.98 -8.41
C ILE A 131 3.36 3.99 -9.28
N HIS A 132 2.04 4.09 -9.11
CA HIS A 132 1.16 4.97 -9.88
C HIS A 132 0.91 6.35 -9.23
N ASP A 133 1.69 6.67 -8.19
CA ASP A 133 1.63 7.93 -7.44
C ASP A 133 0.27 8.26 -6.81
N PRO A 134 -0.31 7.34 -6.01
CA PRO A 134 -1.60 7.56 -5.38
C PRO A 134 -1.56 8.68 -4.36
N GLU A 135 -2.72 9.31 -4.08
CA GLU A 135 -2.89 10.29 -3.01
C GLU A 135 -2.98 9.64 -1.63
N VAL A 136 -3.59 8.46 -1.58
CA VAL A 136 -3.82 7.69 -0.35
C VAL A 136 -3.10 6.35 -0.41
N LEU A 137 -2.37 6.01 0.65
CA LEU A 137 -1.74 4.69 0.82
C LEU A 137 -2.46 3.92 1.93
N ILE A 138 -3.03 2.77 1.60
CA ILE A 138 -3.70 1.86 2.55
C ILE A 138 -2.82 0.64 2.76
N LEU A 139 -2.47 0.36 4.03
CA LEU A 139 -1.57 -0.73 4.41
C LEU A 139 -2.25 -1.65 5.43
N ASP A 140 -2.50 -2.88 5.06
CA ASP A 140 -3.12 -3.88 5.94
C ASP A 140 -2.03 -4.69 6.64
N GLU A 141 -1.84 -4.48 7.95
CA GLU A 141 -0.85 -5.14 8.81
C GLU A 141 0.59 -5.09 8.22
N PRO A 142 1.13 -3.90 7.87
CA PRO A 142 2.37 -3.79 7.10
C PRO A 142 3.62 -4.29 7.83
N THR A 143 3.56 -4.45 9.14
CA THR A 143 4.70 -4.82 10.01
C THR A 143 4.62 -6.24 10.53
N THR A 144 3.53 -6.97 10.25
CA THR A 144 3.28 -8.31 10.79
C THR A 144 4.37 -9.32 10.42
N GLY A 145 4.98 -9.92 11.47
CA GLY A 145 5.99 -10.97 11.36
C GLY A 145 7.32 -10.51 10.80
N LEU A 146 7.64 -9.22 10.92
CA LEU A 146 8.97 -8.66 10.69
C LEU A 146 9.82 -8.76 11.96
N ASP A 147 11.14 -8.89 11.80
CA ASP A 147 12.06 -8.73 12.91
C ASP A 147 12.17 -7.26 13.36
N PRO A 148 12.70 -6.97 14.57
CA PRO A 148 12.74 -5.62 15.12
C PRO A 148 13.44 -4.58 14.21
N ASN A 149 14.50 -4.97 13.49
CA ASN A 149 15.21 -4.06 12.61
C ASN A 149 14.37 -3.74 11.36
N GLN A 150 13.79 -4.76 10.72
CA GLN A 150 12.91 -4.60 9.58
C GLN A 150 11.66 -3.77 9.92
N LEU A 151 11.13 -3.95 11.14
CA LEU A 151 10.00 -3.17 11.63
C LEU A 151 10.33 -1.68 11.70
N VAL A 152 11.48 -1.30 12.28
CA VAL A 152 11.93 0.10 12.32
C VAL A 152 12.09 0.66 10.91
N GLU A 153 12.66 -0.12 10.00
CA GLU A 153 12.87 0.31 8.62
C GLU A 153 11.54 0.55 7.87
N ILE A 154 10.56 -0.34 8.03
CA ILE A 154 9.23 -0.17 7.41
C ILE A 154 8.48 1.03 8.02
N ARG A 155 8.56 1.23 9.33
CA ARG A 155 7.98 2.42 9.98
C ARG A 155 8.59 3.73 9.46
N ASN A 156 9.90 3.76 9.27
CA ASN A 156 10.58 4.92 8.71
C ASN A 156 10.15 5.20 7.27
N LEU A 157 10.00 4.14 6.46
CA LEU A 157 9.47 4.25 5.10
C LEU A 157 8.04 4.82 5.10
N ILE A 158 7.14 4.29 5.95
CA ILE A 158 5.76 4.79 6.08
C ILE A 158 5.76 6.28 6.49
N LYS A 159 6.57 6.66 7.48
CA LYS A 159 6.70 8.07 7.89
C LYS A 159 7.24 8.96 6.77
N GLN A 160 8.18 8.46 5.97
CA GLN A 160 8.71 9.21 4.82
C GLN A 160 7.62 9.43 3.76
N VAL A 161 6.86 8.41 3.42
CA VAL A 161 5.74 8.48 2.46
C VAL A 161 4.63 9.40 2.99
N GLY A 162 4.31 9.32 4.28
CA GLY A 162 3.29 10.14 4.92
C GLY A 162 3.59 11.64 4.97
N LYS A 163 4.82 12.08 4.61
CA LYS A 163 5.11 13.52 4.45
C LYS A 163 4.42 14.14 3.24
N THR A 164 4.04 13.35 2.27
CA THR A 164 3.47 13.81 0.99
C THR A 164 2.15 13.12 0.63
N LYS A 165 1.74 12.12 1.40
CA LYS A 165 0.56 11.30 1.12
C LYS A 165 -0.23 11.04 2.40
N THR A 166 -1.53 10.87 2.27
CA THR A 166 -2.39 10.36 3.35
C THR A 166 -2.14 8.87 3.51
N VAL A 167 -1.96 8.39 4.73
CA VAL A 167 -1.68 6.97 5.01
C VAL A 167 -2.70 6.42 6.00
N LEU A 168 -3.36 5.34 5.62
CA LEU A 168 -4.20 4.54 6.52
C LEU A 168 -3.55 3.17 6.71
N LEU A 169 -3.23 2.80 7.94
CA LEU A 169 -2.68 1.49 8.23
C LEU A 169 -3.50 0.74 9.29
N SER A 170 -3.59 -0.58 9.18
CA SER A 170 -4.11 -1.42 10.25
C SER A 170 -2.98 -1.99 11.08
N THR A 171 -3.25 -2.14 12.38
CA THR A 171 -2.34 -2.84 13.28
C THR A 171 -3.11 -3.46 14.45
N HIS A 172 -2.57 -4.53 15.02
CA HIS A 172 -3.02 -5.11 16.28
C HIS A 172 -2.03 -4.80 17.42
N ILE A 173 -0.96 -4.08 17.16
CA ILE A 173 0.13 -3.76 18.10
C ILE A 173 0.05 -2.28 18.48
N MET A 174 -0.18 -1.98 19.77
CA MET A 174 -0.32 -0.61 20.28
C MET A 174 0.94 0.27 20.15
N GLN A 175 2.09 -0.30 19.85
CA GLN A 175 3.37 0.42 19.76
C GLN A 175 3.72 0.84 18.32
N GLU A 176 2.84 0.63 17.39
CA GLU A 176 2.95 1.10 15.99
C GLU A 176 2.29 2.45 15.82
#